data_a8a8875752bd48f279715420d6e61e91
#
_entry.id   a8a8875752bd48f279715420d6e61e91
#
_cell.length_a   1.000
_cell.length_b   1.000
_cell.length_c   1.000
_cell.angle_alpha   90.00
_cell.angle_beta   90.00
_cell.angle_gamma   90.00
#
_symmetry.space_group_name_H-M   'P 1'
#
loop_
_entity.id
_entity.type
_entity.pdbx_description
1 polymer ?
#
loop_
_entity_poly.entity_id
_entity_poly.type
_entity_poly.pdbx_seq_one_letter_code
_entity_poly.pdbx_strand_id
1 'polypeptide(L)'
;MSRTASGKNGTWRNWGGNVAARPVREVTPASVDELAEAVRRAAEDGLKVKAVGTGHSFTSIAATDGVLIRPQLLTGIRNIDRDNMTVTVEAGTPLKRLNLALAREGLSLTNMGDIMEQTVSGATSTGTHGTGRESASIAAQIKGLELVTADGSVLTCSEKGTEEERSLFAAARIGLGALGIVTAITFAVEPIFLLTAREEPMPFDKVLADFDELWAENEHFEFYWFPHTGSTNTKRNNRSAGPRKPVGQVSSWIEDEFLSNGVFQVAQWVGRAVPATIPTIAQVSSKALSARTYTDIPYKVFTSPRRVRFMEMEYAVPREAVTETLRELKAMLDRSGLRVSFPVEVRTAPADDITLSTASGRDSAYIAVHMVKGTPYQGYFTAAERIFTAHEGRPHWGKVHTRDAEYFAGIYPGFGEFTALRDRLDPDRLFQNDYLRRVLGA
;
A
#
# COMPACT_ATOMS: atom_id res chain seq x y z
N MET A 1 -17.96 7.36 -0.77
CA MET A 1 -18.02 6.69 -2.09
C MET A 1 -17.10 7.43 -3.04
N SER A 2 -15.85 6.99 -3.17
CA SER A 2 -14.93 7.50 -4.19
C SER A 2 -15.37 6.88 -5.52
N ARG A 3 -16.13 7.61 -6.32
CA ARG A 3 -16.36 7.24 -7.71
C ARG A 3 -15.02 7.38 -8.43
N THR A 4 -14.38 6.29 -8.78
CA THR A 4 -13.48 6.28 -9.94
C THR A 4 -14.37 6.58 -11.14
N ALA A 5 -14.46 7.87 -11.49
CA ALA A 5 -15.30 8.31 -12.57
C ALA A 5 -14.72 7.74 -13.87
N SER A 6 -15.49 6.88 -14.55
CA SER A 6 -15.45 6.87 -16.01
C SER A 6 -15.72 8.32 -16.43
N GLY A 7 -14.70 9.01 -16.93
CA GLY A 7 -14.86 10.33 -17.47
C GLY A 7 -15.90 10.27 -18.61
N LYS A 8 -16.58 11.38 -18.92
CA LYS A 8 -17.60 11.52 -19.96
C LYS A 8 -17.24 10.97 -21.36
N ASN A 9 -16.03 10.40 -21.54
CA ASN A 9 -15.50 9.83 -22.79
C ASN A 9 -14.82 8.47 -22.59
N GLY A 10 -15.23 7.62 -21.60
CA GLY A 10 -14.65 6.28 -21.41
C GLY A 10 -13.20 6.26 -20.91
N THR A 11 -12.66 7.37 -20.41
CA THR A 11 -11.30 7.43 -19.89
C THR A 11 -11.25 7.10 -18.41
N TRP A 12 -10.58 6.00 -18.05
CA TRP A 12 -10.24 5.70 -16.67
C TRP A 12 -9.05 6.56 -16.19
N ARG A 13 -9.07 6.94 -14.91
CA ARG A 13 -7.95 7.62 -14.25
C ARG A 13 -7.75 7.05 -12.85
N ASN A 14 -6.47 6.91 -12.44
CA ASN A 14 -6.14 6.53 -11.07
C ASN A 14 -6.44 7.67 -10.07
N TRP A 15 -6.38 7.37 -8.78
CA TRP A 15 -6.63 8.33 -7.70
C TRP A 15 -5.67 9.52 -7.75
N GLY A 16 -4.38 9.29 -7.98
CA GLY A 16 -3.36 10.34 -8.12
C GLY A 16 -3.63 11.26 -9.33
N GLY A 17 -4.33 10.76 -10.36
CA GLY A 17 -4.64 11.45 -11.60
C GLY A 17 -3.43 11.64 -12.52
N ASN A 18 -2.34 10.91 -12.26
CA ASN A 18 -1.13 10.88 -13.07
C ASN A 18 -1.13 9.78 -14.13
N VAL A 19 -2.05 8.82 -14.01
CA VAL A 19 -2.25 7.74 -14.98
C VAL A 19 -3.66 7.83 -15.55
N ALA A 20 -3.77 7.66 -16.86
CA ALA A 20 -5.04 7.55 -17.58
C ALA A 20 -4.95 6.45 -18.63
N ALA A 21 -6.07 5.75 -18.87
CA ALA A 21 -6.19 4.74 -19.91
C ALA A 21 -7.56 4.84 -20.59
N ARG A 22 -7.65 4.34 -21.81
CA ARG A 22 -8.90 4.29 -22.59
C ARG A 22 -9.17 2.86 -23.03
N PRO A 23 -9.71 2.03 -22.13
CA PRO A 23 -10.05 0.64 -22.49
C PRO A 23 -11.10 0.62 -23.60
N VAL A 24 -10.95 -0.29 -24.55
CA VAL A 24 -11.98 -0.52 -25.59
C VAL A 24 -13.23 -1.17 -25.01
N ARG A 25 -13.08 -1.87 -23.85
CA ARG A 25 -14.21 -2.51 -23.16
C ARG A 25 -14.01 -2.42 -21.63
N GLU A 26 -15.07 -2.08 -20.91
CA GLU A 26 -15.14 -2.22 -19.46
C GLU A 26 -16.16 -3.31 -19.11
N VAL A 27 -15.77 -4.25 -18.22
CA VAL A 27 -16.63 -5.35 -17.76
C VAL A 27 -16.72 -5.33 -16.24
N THR A 28 -17.94 -5.47 -15.73
CA THR A 28 -18.23 -5.55 -14.29
C THR A 28 -18.93 -6.88 -14.00
N PRO A 29 -18.14 -7.96 -13.82
CA PRO A 29 -18.71 -9.30 -13.63
C PRO A 29 -19.43 -9.40 -12.30
N ALA A 30 -20.57 -10.08 -12.27
CA ALA A 30 -21.36 -10.37 -11.09
C ALA A 30 -21.06 -11.77 -10.50
N SER A 31 -20.32 -12.61 -11.23
CA SER A 31 -19.88 -13.94 -10.79
C SER A 31 -18.47 -14.26 -11.30
N VAL A 32 -17.87 -15.31 -10.73
CA VAL A 32 -16.59 -15.85 -11.20
C VAL A 32 -16.69 -16.38 -12.62
N ASP A 33 -17.82 -17.01 -12.95
CA ASP A 33 -18.07 -17.53 -14.31
C ASP A 33 -18.15 -16.41 -15.34
N GLU A 34 -18.83 -15.31 -15.04
CA GLU A 34 -18.86 -14.12 -15.90
C GLU A 34 -17.47 -13.50 -16.08
N LEU A 35 -16.65 -13.51 -15.02
CA LEU A 35 -15.26 -13.06 -15.11
C LEU A 35 -14.44 -13.98 -16.02
N ALA A 36 -14.52 -15.29 -15.80
CA ALA A 36 -13.81 -16.29 -16.60
C ALA A 36 -14.19 -16.18 -18.08
N GLU A 37 -15.48 -16.00 -18.39
CA GLU A 37 -15.96 -15.80 -19.76
C GLU A 37 -15.44 -14.48 -20.36
N ALA A 38 -15.39 -13.39 -19.57
CA ALA A 38 -14.83 -12.13 -20.05
C ALA A 38 -13.33 -12.23 -20.37
N VAL A 39 -12.59 -13.03 -19.59
CA VAL A 39 -11.15 -13.31 -19.83
C VAL A 39 -10.98 -14.11 -21.12
N ARG A 40 -11.74 -15.21 -21.33
CA ARG A 40 -11.68 -16.02 -22.56
C ARG A 40 -11.99 -15.19 -23.79
N ARG A 41 -13.06 -14.41 -23.78
CA ARG A 41 -13.43 -13.53 -24.90
C ARG A 41 -12.36 -12.49 -25.19
N ALA A 42 -11.73 -11.94 -24.18
CA ALA A 42 -10.64 -10.99 -24.38
C ALA A 42 -9.44 -11.66 -25.06
N ALA A 43 -9.11 -12.90 -24.68
CA ALA A 43 -8.04 -13.68 -25.31
C ALA A 43 -8.38 -13.99 -26.78
N GLU A 44 -9.59 -14.44 -27.08
CA GLU A 44 -10.09 -14.66 -28.45
C GLU A 44 -10.06 -13.39 -29.32
N ASP A 45 -10.38 -12.24 -28.73
CA ASP A 45 -10.34 -10.93 -29.40
C ASP A 45 -8.91 -10.36 -29.52
N GLY A 46 -7.88 -11.03 -28.97
CA GLY A 46 -6.49 -10.55 -28.92
C GLY A 46 -6.28 -9.30 -28.04
N LEU A 47 -7.18 -9.06 -27.07
CA LEU A 47 -7.16 -7.87 -26.20
C LEU A 47 -6.51 -8.19 -24.86
N LYS A 48 -5.63 -7.29 -24.39
CA LYS A 48 -5.05 -7.39 -23.05
C LYS A 48 -6.10 -7.10 -21.97
N VAL A 49 -5.95 -7.72 -20.81
CA VAL A 49 -6.90 -7.63 -19.69
C VAL A 49 -6.20 -7.07 -18.43
N LYS A 50 -6.81 -6.09 -17.78
CA LYS A 50 -6.38 -5.64 -16.44
C LYS A 50 -7.58 -5.52 -15.52
N ALA A 51 -7.40 -5.97 -14.28
CA ALA A 51 -8.37 -5.70 -13.22
C ALA A 51 -8.00 -4.43 -12.47
N VAL A 52 -9.00 -3.64 -12.07
CA VAL A 52 -8.82 -2.44 -11.27
C VAL A 52 -9.78 -2.40 -10.10
N GLY A 53 -9.26 -2.22 -8.88
CA GLY A 53 -10.05 -1.91 -7.70
C GLY A 53 -10.43 -0.42 -7.65
N THR A 54 -10.03 0.27 -6.60
CA THR A 54 -10.30 1.71 -6.43
C THR A 54 -9.25 2.64 -7.05
N GLY A 55 -8.19 2.08 -7.67
CA GLY A 55 -7.22 2.83 -8.45
C GLY A 55 -6.25 3.69 -7.62
N HIS A 56 -5.87 3.22 -6.43
CA HIS A 56 -4.96 3.98 -5.53
C HIS A 56 -3.47 3.85 -5.87
N SER A 57 -3.07 2.96 -6.79
CA SER A 57 -1.67 2.89 -7.26
C SER A 57 -1.29 4.12 -8.07
N PHE A 58 -0.06 4.63 -7.87
CA PHE A 58 0.52 5.74 -8.65
C PHE A 58 1.23 5.24 -9.91
N THR A 59 1.43 3.94 -10.07
CA THR A 59 1.94 3.31 -11.29
C THR A 59 0.82 2.98 -12.26
N SER A 60 1.16 2.70 -13.52
CA SER A 60 0.20 2.27 -14.54
C SER A 60 -0.16 0.78 -14.46
N ILE A 61 0.04 0.12 -13.30
CA ILE A 61 -0.17 -1.32 -13.12
C ILE A 61 -1.57 -1.82 -13.54
N ALA A 62 -2.60 -1.00 -13.34
CA ALA A 62 -3.98 -1.32 -13.71
C ALA A 62 -4.43 -0.69 -15.06
N ALA A 63 -3.55 0.03 -15.75
CA ALA A 63 -3.89 0.67 -17.01
C ALA A 63 -3.94 -0.34 -18.17
N THR A 64 -4.92 -0.23 -19.04
CA THR A 64 -5.06 -1.02 -20.27
C THR A 64 -5.81 -0.22 -21.34
N ASP A 65 -5.48 -0.46 -22.57
CA ASP A 65 -6.26 -0.08 -23.76
C ASP A 65 -7.21 -1.19 -24.21
N GLY A 66 -7.06 -2.41 -23.66
CA GLY A 66 -7.89 -3.57 -23.94
C GLY A 66 -9.16 -3.65 -23.07
N VAL A 67 -9.29 -4.71 -22.28
CA VAL A 67 -10.44 -4.96 -21.41
C VAL A 67 -10.10 -4.60 -19.96
N LEU A 68 -10.87 -3.67 -19.39
CA LEU A 68 -10.76 -3.28 -17.98
C LEU A 68 -11.83 -3.99 -17.15
N ILE A 69 -11.42 -4.89 -16.28
CA ILE A 69 -12.30 -5.61 -15.36
C ILE A 69 -12.48 -4.80 -14.07
N ARG A 70 -13.74 -4.58 -13.69
CA ARG A 70 -14.12 -3.92 -12.44
C ARG A 70 -14.81 -4.92 -11.50
N PRO A 71 -14.13 -5.48 -10.49
CA PRO A 71 -14.70 -6.52 -9.63
C PRO A 71 -15.65 -5.96 -8.55
N GLN A 72 -16.26 -4.81 -8.78
CA GLN A 72 -17.08 -4.09 -7.79
C GLN A 72 -18.41 -4.77 -7.45
N LEU A 73 -18.86 -5.78 -8.22
CA LEU A 73 -20.00 -6.64 -7.91
C LEU A 73 -19.59 -7.93 -7.20
N LEU A 74 -18.30 -8.31 -7.26
CA LEU A 74 -17.74 -9.43 -6.49
C LEU A 74 -17.33 -8.90 -5.11
N THR A 75 -18.33 -8.66 -4.23
CA THR A 75 -18.11 -8.05 -2.91
C THR A 75 -18.91 -8.74 -1.82
N GLY A 76 -18.29 -8.92 -0.67
CA GLY A 76 -18.90 -9.48 0.53
C GLY A 76 -18.00 -10.52 1.19
N ILE A 77 -18.46 -11.01 2.32
CA ILE A 77 -17.87 -12.15 3.00
C ILE A 77 -18.56 -13.40 2.47
N ARG A 78 -17.78 -14.37 1.97
CA ARG A 78 -18.27 -15.68 1.56
C ARG A 78 -18.44 -16.61 2.77
N ASN A 79 -17.48 -16.60 3.69
CA ASN A 79 -17.45 -17.47 4.86
C ASN A 79 -16.64 -16.87 6.00
N ILE A 80 -17.02 -17.19 7.24
CA ILE A 80 -16.24 -16.96 8.46
C ILE A 80 -16.08 -18.31 9.13
N ASP A 81 -14.85 -18.80 9.17
CA ASP A 81 -14.48 -20.05 9.85
C ASP A 81 -13.87 -19.70 11.21
N ARG A 82 -14.66 -19.88 12.26
CA ARG A 82 -14.24 -19.54 13.63
C ARG A 82 -13.30 -20.58 14.23
N ASP A 83 -13.33 -21.81 13.75
CA ASP A 83 -12.47 -22.88 14.25
C ASP A 83 -11.03 -22.70 13.75
N ASN A 84 -10.87 -22.28 12.49
CA ASN A 84 -9.58 -21.97 11.89
C ASN A 84 -9.22 -20.48 11.96
N MET A 85 -10.07 -19.64 12.54
CA MET A 85 -9.90 -18.19 12.62
C MET A 85 -9.56 -17.57 11.26
N THR A 86 -10.39 -17.83 10.26
CA THR A 86 -10.24 -17.29 8.91
C THR A 86 -11.53 -16.67 8.39
N VAL A 87 -11.39 -15.75 7.45
CA VAL A 87 -12.49 -15.16 6.70
C VAL A 87 -12.18 -15.21 5.20
N THR A 88 -13.12 -15.74 4.41
CA THR A 88 -13.03 -15.70 2.95
C THR A 88 -13.89 -14.56 2.41
N VAL A 89 -13.28 -13.68 1.64
CA VAL A 89 -13.93 -12.48 1.10
C VAL A 89 -13.76 -12.37 -0.41
N GLU A 90 -14.78 -11.81 -1.06
CA GLU A 90 -14.76 -11.46 -2.48
C GLU A 90 -13.73 -10.36 -2.76
N ALA A 91 -12.98 -10.50 -3.85
CA ALA A 91 -11.83 -9.67 -4.22
C ALA A 91 -12.13 -8.17 -4.36
N GLY A 92 -13.34 -7.82 -4.81
CA GLY A 92 -13.79 -6.44 -4.97
C GLY A 92 -14.24 -5.76 -3.67
N THR A 93 -14.20 -6.47 -2.53
CA THR A 93 -14.62 -5.92 -1.23
C THR A 93 -13.70 -4.81 -0.77
N PRO A 94 -14.19 -3.58 -0.49
CA PRO A 94 -13.36 -2.55 0.13
C PRO A 94 -12.92 -2.95 1.54
N LEU A 95 -11.67 -2.65 1.90
CA LEU A 95 -11.13 -2.89 3.25
C LEU A 95 -12.02 -2.28 4.35
N LYS A 96 -12.59 -1.11 4.09
CA LYS A 96 -13.55 -0.48 5.01
C LYS A 96 -14.77 -1.37 5.30
N ARG A 97 -15.34 -1.98 4.25
CA ARG A 97 -16.50 -2.87 4.39
C ARG A 97 -16.11 -4.15 5.14
N LEU A 98 -14.94 -4.72 4.84
CA LEU A 98 -14.42 -5.89 5.54
C LEU A 98 -14.23 -5.62 7.02
N ASN A 99 -13.50 -4.55 7.40
CA ASN A 99 -13.23 -4.24 8.79
C ASN A 99 -14.49 -3.94 9.60
N LEU A 100 -15.47 -3.24 9.02
CA LEU A 100 -16.75 -3.00 9.68
C LEU A 100 -17.55 -4.29 9.89
N ALA A 101 -17.49 -5.23 8.96
CA ALA A 101 -18.14 -6.53 9.08
C ALA A 101 -17.46 -7.40 10.14
N LEU A 102 -16.12 -7.51 10.09
CA LEU A 102 -15.33 -8.24 11.09
C LEU A 102 -15.57 -7.72 12.51
N ALA A 103 -15.56 -6.40 12.69
CA ALA A 103 -15.79 -5.80 14.00
C ALA A 103 -17.18 -6.14 14.59
N ARG A 104 -18.23 -6.27 13.75
CA ARG A 104 -19.56 -6.71 14.18
C ARG A 104 -19.57 -8.18 14.63
N GLU A 105 -18.68 -8.98 14.03
CA GLU A 105 -18.49 -10.40 14.37
C GLU A 105 -17.51 -10.61 15.55
N GLY A 106 -17.01 -9.51 16.16
CA GLY A 106 -16.00 -9.58 17.22
C GLY A 106 -14.62 -10.01 16.73
N LEU A 107 -14.32 -9.80 15.44
CA LEU A 107 -13.08 -10.21 14.79
C LEU A 107 -12.33 -8.97 14.24
N SER A 108 -11.05 -9.15 13.94
CA SER A 108 -10.18 -8.14 13.33
C SER A 108 -9.09 -8.78 12.47
N LEU A 109 -8.60 -8.02 11.48
CA LEU A 109 -7.28 -8.24 10.90
C LEU A 109 -6.21 -7.83 11.92
N THR A 110 -5.06 -8.50 11.90
CA THR A 110 -3.94 -8.22 12.83
C THR A 110 -3.28 -6.87 12.54
N ASN A 111 -3.15 -6.51 11.28
CA ASN A 111 -2.52 -5.27 10.85
C ASN A 111 -3.17 -4.72 9.57
N MET A 112 -3.00 -3.43 9.33
CA MET A 112 -3.53 -2.73 8.15
C MET A 112 -2.59 -1.61 7.71
N GLY A 113 -2.75 -1.17 6.45
CA GLY A 113 -2.26 0.12 6.00
C GLY A 113 -3.09 1.28 6.57
N ASP A 114 -2.72 2.51 6.22
CA ASP A 114 -3.31 3.74 6.74
C ASP A 114 -4.62 4.19 6.04
N ILE A 115 -5.03 3.51 4.97
CA ILE A 115 -6.28 3.78 4.24
C ILE A 115 -7.15 2.53 4.11
N MET A 116 -8.47 2.73 4.04
CA MET A 116 -9.46 1.65 3.91
C MET A 116 -10.25 1.70 2.59
N GLU A 117 -9.93 2.59 1.69
CA GLU A 117 -10.65 2.78 0.43
C GLU A 117 -10.28 1.72 -0.63
N GLN A 118 -9.15 1.04 -0.47
CA GLN A 118 -8.70 -0.02 -1.38
C GLN A 118 -9.61 -1.24 -1.32
N THR A 119 -9.76 -1.95 -2.45
CA THR A 119 -10.30 -3.31 -2.45
C THR A 119 -9.28 -4.28 -1.86
N VAL A 120 -9.74 -5.38 -1.26
CA VAL A 120 -8.83 -6.39 -0.67
C VAL A 120 -7.83 -6.91 -1.70
N SER A 121 -8.27 -7.25 -2.91
CA SER A 121 -7.36 -7.72 -3.97
C SER A 121 -6.41 -6.63 -4.46
N GLY A 122 -6.89 -5.37 -4.59
CA GLY A 122 -6.04 -4.27 -5.01
C GLY A 122 -4.95 -3.94 -4.00
N ALA A 123 -5.25 -4.03 -2.71
CA ALA A 123 -4.29 -3.82 -1.64
C ALA A 123 -3.23 -4.94 -1.60
N THR A 124 -3.66 -6.20 -1.63
CA THR A 124 -2.74 -7.35 -1.54
C THR A 124 -1.88 -7.49 -2.78
N SER A 125 -2.45 -7.36 -3.99
CA SER A 125 -1.72 -7.55 -5.26
C SER A 125 -0.52 -6.61 -5.45
N THR A 126 -0.48 -5.47 -4.76
CA THR A 126 0.63 -4.50 -4.84
C THR A 126 1.45 -4.40 -3.56
N GLY A 127 1.15 -5.23 -2.55
CA GLY A 127 1.92 -5.29 -1.32
C GLY A 127 1.63 -4.15 -0.34
N THR A 128 0.37 -3.68 -0.24
CA THR A 128 -0.02 -2.70 0.78
C THR A 128 0.29 -3.23 2.17
N HIS A 129 0.96 -2.39 2.97
CA HIS A 129 1.42 -2.74 4.30
C HIS A 129 1.10 -1.62 5.31
N GLY A 130 1.14 -1.96 6.58
CA GLY A 130 1.18 -1.03 7.69
C GLY A 130 2.61 -0.90 8.25
N THR A 131 2.71 -0.76 9.54
CA THR A 131 3.93 -0.93 10.31
C THR A 131 3.72 -2.03 11.35
N GLY A 132 4.76 -2.81 11.69
CA GLY A 132 4.64 -3.83 12.71
C GLY A 132 5.89 -4.67 12.86
N ARG A 133 6.10 -5.15 14.10
CA ARG A 133 7.24 -5.99 14.44
C ARG A 133 7.04 -7.46 14.03
N GLU A 134 5.80 -7.95 14.05
CA GLU A 134 5.50 -9.36 13.77
C GLU A 134 4.77 -9.57 12.44
N SER A 135 4.01 -8.60 11.98
CA SER A 135 3.32 -8.63 10.69
C SER A 135 2.99 -7.21 10.24
N ALA A 136 3.44 -6.80 9.08
CA ALA A 136 3.15 -5.48 8.53
C ALA A 136 2.28 -5.52 7.27
N SER A 137 2.50 -6.47 6.38
CA SER A 137 1.79 -6.57 5.11
C SER A 137 0.39 -7.17 5.28
N ILE A 138 -0.60 -6.63 4.55
CA ILE A 138 -1.92 -7.25 4.45
C ILE A 138 -1.80 -8.62 3.75
N ALA A 139 -0.89 -8.75 2.79
CA ALA A 139 -0.65 -9.98 2.05
C ALA A 139 -0.08 -11.11 2.94
N ALA A 140 0.64 -10.79 4.01
CA ALA A 140 1.15 -11.77 4.97
C ALA A 140 0.04 -12.46 5.79
N GLN A 141 -1.14 -11.85 5.88
CA GLN A 141 -2.30 -12.40 6.59
C GLN A 141 -3.14 -13.33 5.71
N ILE A 142 -2.78 -13.53 4.44
CA ILE A 142 -3.51 -14.40 3.50
C ILE A 142 -3.19 -15.86 3.83
N LYS A 143 -4.24 -16.70 3.84
CA LYS A 143 -4.20 -18.17 4.04
C LYS A 143 -4.62 -18.95 2.79
N GLY A 144 -5.29 -18.31 1.85
CA GLY A 144 -5.70 -18.90 0.60
C GLY A 144 -6.17 -17.85 -0.41
N LEU A 145 -6.12 -18.22 -1.68
CA LEU A 145 -6.50 -17.38 -2.82
C LEU A 145 -7.28 -18.20 -3.85
N GLU A 146 -8.20 -17.54 -4.52
CA GLU A 146 -8.87 -18.01 -5.73
C GLU A 146 -8.63 -17.00 -6.84
N LEU A 147 -8.25 -17.45 -8.03
CA LEU A 147 -7.95 -16.58 -9.17
C LEU A 147 -8.40 -17.21 -10.49
N VAL A 148 -8.76 -16.37 -11.46
CA VAL A 148 -9.02 -16.74 -12.85
C VAL A 148 -7.74 -16.51 -13.67
N THR A 149 -7.25 -17.58 -14.32
CA THR A 149 -6.05 -17.57 -15.17
C THR A 149 -6.34 -17.12 -16.59
N ALA A 150 -5.33 -17.02 -17.45
CA ALA A 150 -5.45 -16.48 -18.81
C ALA A 150 -6.33 -17.34 -19.73
N ASP A 151 -6.43 -18.64 -19.49
CA ASP A 151 -7.30 -19.57 -20.19
C ASP A 151 -8.77 -19.57 -19.67
N GLY A 152 -9.05 -18.75 -18.65
CA GLY A 152 -10.34 -18.66 -17.97
C GLY A 152 -10.60 -19.79 -16.97
N SER A 153 -9.60 -20.58 -16.60
CA SER A 153 -9.69 -21.57 -15.52
C SER A 153 -9.70 -20.89 -14.15
N VAL A 154 -10.38 -21.50 -13.19
CA VAL A 154 -10.39 -21.06 -11.79
C VAL A 154 -9.40 -21.90 -11.00
N LEU A 155 -8.37 -21.30 -10.45
CA LEU A 155 -7.39 -21.94 -9.59
C LEU A 155 -7.55 -21.48 -8.15
N THR A 156 -7.32 -22.42 -7.23
CA THR A 156 -7.19 -22.14 -5.80
C THR A 156 -5.79 -22.51 -5.34
N CYS A 157 -5.26 -21.75 -4.37
CA CYS A 157 -3.99 -22.07 -3.74
C CYS A 157 -4.00 -21.65 -2.26
N SER A 158 -3.23 -22.33 -1.44
CA SER A 158 -3.13 -22.07 0.00
C SER A 158 -1.79 -22.49 0.57
N GLU A 159 -1.50 -22.08 1.79
CA GLU A 159 -0.29 -22.49 2.52
C GLU A 159 -0.24 -24.01 2.82
N LYS A 160 -1.40 -24.67 2.84
CA LYS A 160 -1.55 -26.11 3.17
C LYS A 160 -1.71 -26.99 1.93
N GLY A 161 -1.58 -26.44 0.73
CA GLY A 161 -1.74 -27.16 -0.54
C GLY A 161 -0.55 -28.06 -0.90
N THR A 162 -0.62 -28.66 -2.09
CA THR A 162 0.51 -29.37 -2.72
C THR A 162 1.72 -28.42 -2.89
N GLU A 163 2.87 -28.94 -3.29
CA GLU A 163 4.06 -28.11 -3.54
C GLU A 163 3.79 -27.05 -4.62
N GLU A 164 3.10 -27.45 -5.69
CA GLU A 164 2.71 -26.54 -6.77
C GLU A 164 1.75 -25.45 -6.29
N GLU A 165 0.74 -25.82 -5.52
CA GLU A 165 -0.21 -24.86 -4.92
C GLU A 165 0.49 -23.91 -3.94
N ARG A 166 1.47 -24.39 -3.16
CA ARG A 166 2.25 -23.52 -2.26
C ARG A 166 3.15 -22.55 -3.03
N SER A 167 3.78 -22.99 -4.14
CA SER A 167 4.55 -22.11 -5.03
C SER A 167 3.65 -21.03 -5.64
N LEU A 168 2.48 -21.41 -6.17
CA LEU A 168 1.50 -20.45 -6.65
C LEU A 168 1.03 -19.50 -5.54
N PHE A 169 0.77 -20.03 -4.35
CA PHE A 169 0.34 -19.25 -3.20
C PHE A 169 1.39 -18.20 -2.80
N ALA A 170 2.67 -18.57 -2.69
CA ALA A 170 3.75 -17.65 -2.37
C ALA A 170 3.84 -16.50 -3.38
N ALA A 171 3.67 -16.78 -4.67
CA ALA A 171 3.71 -15.79 -5.75
C ALA A 171 2.42 -14.95 -5.83
N ALA A 172 1.24 -15.56 -5.70
CA ALA A 172 -0.04 -14.91 -5.93
C ALA A 172 -0.46 -13.92 -4.83
N ARG A 173 0.09 -14.05 -3.59
CA ARG A 173 -0.18 -13.10 -2.50
C ARG A 173 0.19 -11.66 -2.87
N ILE A 174 1.27 -11.48 -3.67
CA ILE A 174 1.63 -10.20 -4.31
C ILE A 174 1.86 -10.49 -5.80
N GLY A 175 0.79 -10.85 -6.51
CA GLY A 175 0.84 -11.32 -7.89
C GLY A 175 0.83 -10.21 -8.95
N LEU A 176 0.74 -8.95 -8.59
CA LEU A 176 0.75 -7.78 -9.50
C LEU A 176 -0.35 -7.84 -10.58
N GLY A 177 -1.32 -8.74 -10.46
CA GLY A 177 -2.29 -9.06 -11.52
C GLY A 177 -1.61 -9.60 -12.79
N ALA A 178 -0.49 -10.30 -12.65
CA ALA A 178 0.28 -10.94 -13.73
C ALA A 178 0.05 -12.45 -13.82
N LEU A 179 -0.42 -13.08 -12.74
CA LEU A 179 -0.68 -14.53 -12.66
C LEU A 179 -2.13 -14.89 -12.90
N GLY A 180 -3.02 -13.90 -12.90
CA GLY A 180 -4.46 -14.07 -13.01
C GLY A 180 -5.20 -12.93 -12.31
N ILE A 181 -6.53 -12.99 -12.34
CA ILE A 181 -7.41 -12.05 -11.66
C ILE A 181 -7.95 -12.70 -10.39
N VAL A 182 -7.55 -12.19 -9.24
CA VAL A 182 -8.02 -12.68 -7.93
C VAL A 182 -9.52 -12.45 -7.78
N THR A 183 -10.25 -13.49 -7.38
CA THR A 183 -11.69 -13.49 -7.18
C THR A 183 -12.09 -13.60 -5.71
N ALA A 184 -11.33 -14.33 -4.91
CA ALA A 184 -11.53 -14.41 -3.46
C ALA A 184 -10.19 -14.51 -2.72
N ILE A 185 -10.21 -14.05 -1.47
CA ILE A 185 -9.07 -14.11 -0.55
C ILE A 185 -9.53 -14.63 0.79
N THR A 186 -8.82 -15.62 1.32
CA THR A 186 -8.99 -16.09 2.70
C THR A 186 -7.92 -15.45 3.58
N PHE A 187 -8.33 -14.62 4.54
CA PHE A 187 -7.44 -13.99 5.52
C PHE A 187 -7.49 -14.72 6.85
N ALA A 188 -6.36 -14.76 7.55
CA ALA A 188 -6.36 -14.98 8.98
C ALA A 188 -7.03 -13.81 9.69
N VAL A 189 -7.78 -14.11 10.74
CA VAL A 189 -8.40 -13.12 11.62
C VAL A 189 -8.16 -13.54 13.08
N GLU A 190 -8.34 -12.60 13.98
CA GLU A 190 -8.25 -12.84 15.42
C GLU A 190 -9.42 -12.19 16.15
N PRO A 191 -9.68 -12.54 17.42
CA PRO A 191 -10.64 -11.81 18.23
C PRO A 191 -10.30 -10.32 18.25
N ILE A 192 -11.35 -9.48 18.15
CA ILE A 192 -11.14 -8.03 18.16
C ILE A 192 -10.40 -7.60 19.44
N PHE A 193 -9.40 -6.77 19.28
CA PHE A 193 -8.55 -6.28 20.36
C PHE A 193 -8.56 -4.76 20.42
N LEU A 194 -7.94 -4.20 21.44
CA LEU A 194 -7.73 -2.77 21.56
C LEU A 194 -6.26 -2.43 21.37
N LEU A 195 -5.99 -1.32 20.70
CA LEU A 195 -4.67 -0.73 20.59
C LEU A 195 -4.66 0.63 21.31
N THR A 196 -3.65 0.84 22.14
CA THR A 196 -3.30 2.16 22.64
C THR A 196 -2.26 2.78 21.71
N ALA A 197 -2.64 3.87 21.06
CA ALA A 197 -1.75 4.70 20.28
C ALA A 197 -1.18 5.82 21.15
N ARG A 198 0.13 5.97 21.12
CA ARG A 198 0.87 7.10 21.69
C ARG A 198 1.57 7.85 20.56
N GLU A 199 1.12 9.05 20.29
CA GLU A 199 1.73 9.94 19.32
C GLU A 199 2.44 11.08 20.08
N GLU A 200 3.69 11.35 19.72
CA GLU A 200 4.43 12.45 20.35
C GLU A 200 5.54 12.99 19.43
N PRO A 201 5.78 14.30 19.46
CA PRO A 201 6.90 14.89 18.77
C PRO A 201 8.22 14.49 19.44
N MET A 202 9.22 14.15 18.61
CA MET A 202 10.58 13.85 19.05
C MET A 202 11.60 14.51 18.12
N PRO A 203 12.80 14.86 18.60
CA PRO A 203 13.90 15.31 17.74
C PRO A 203 14.29 14.20 16.74
N PHE A 204 14.53 14.56 15.47
CA PHE A 204 14.92 13.63 14.40
C PHE A 204 16.16 12.79 14.78
N ASP A 205 17.22 13.45 15.28
CA ASP A 205 18.46 12.74 15.64
C ASP A 205 18.25 11.77 16.80
N LYS A 206 17.33 12.09 17.74
CA LYS A 206 16.97 11.18 18.83
C LYS A 206 16.21 9.96 18.33
N VAL A 207 15.26 10.14 17.40
CA VAL A 207 14.53 9.01 16.80
C VAL A 207 15.51 8.09 16.07
N LEU A 208 16.49 8.63 15.35
CA LEU A 208 17.50 7.82 14.66
C LEU A 208 18.47 7.13 15.64
N ALA A 209 18.80 7.75 16.76
CA ALA A 209 19.65 7.14 17.78
C ALA A 209 18.94 5.99 18.52
N ASP A 210 17.66 6.17 18.81
CA ASP A 210 16.84 5.23 19.58
C ASP A 210 16.02 4.28 18.66
N PHE A 211 16.28 4.25 17.35
CA PHE A 211 15.41 3.59 16.37
C PHE A 211 15.18 2.11 16.69
N ASP A 212 16.24 1.38 17.00
CA ASP A 212 16.16 -0.06 17.30
C ASP A 212 15.40 -0.32 18.61
N GLU A 213 15.58 0.52 19.63
CA GLU A 213 14.83 0.44 20.89
C GLU A 213 13.34 0.73 20.66
N LEU A 214 13.03 1.83 19.96
CA LEU A 214 11.66 2.20 19.62
C LEU A 214 10.94 1.12 18.82
N TRP A 215 11.64 0.46 17.90
CA TRP A 215 11.09 -0.67 17.13
C TRP A 215 10.90 -1.91 18.01
N ALA A 216 11.89 -2.26 18.85
CA ALA A 216 11.85 -3.48 19.66
C ALA A 216 10.80 -3.44 20.78
N GLU A 217 10.54 -2.26 21.34
CA GLU A 217 9.62 -2.07 22.47
C GLU A 217 8.15 -1.94 22.05
N ASN A 218 7.85 -1.76 20.74
CA ASN A 218 6.49 -1.52 20.29
C ASN A 218 6.04 -2.55 19.27
N GLU A 219 4.75 -2.95 19.34
CA GLU A 219 4.14 -3.84 18.34
C GLU A 219 4.07 -3.15 16.96
N HIS A 220 3.79 -1.85 16.97
CA HIS A 220 3.73 -1.01 15.77
C HIS A 220 4.43 0.32 16.04
N PHE A 221 5.50 0.59 15.30
CA PHE A 221 6.24 1.83 15.36
C PHE A 221 6.32 2.46 13.98
N GLU A 222 5.95 3.72 13.89
CA GLU A 222 6.10 4.57 12.71
C GLU A 222 6.43 6.00 13.14
N PHE A 223 7.03 6.77 12.24
CA PHE A 223 7.21 8.19 12.46
C PHE A 223 7.17 8.98 11.17
N TYR A 224 6.88 10.26 11.32
CA TYR A 224 6.84 11.26 10.26
C TYR A 224 7.92 12.30 10.51
N TRP A 225 8.90 12.39 9.63
CA TRP A 225 9.89 13.46 9.67
C TRP A 225 9.45 14.63 8.82
N PHE A 226 9.51 15.86 9.35
CA PHE A 226 9.17 17.09 8.65
C PHE A 226 10.41 17.67 7.99
N PRO A 227 10.55 17.62 6.64
CA PRO A 227 11.66 18.24 5.92
C PRO A 227 11.82 19.71 6.30
N HIS A 228 13.05 20.22 6.23
CA HIS A 228 13.45 21.57 6.69
C HIS A 228 13.35 21.82 8.19
N THR A 229 13.13 20.76 8.99
CA THR A 229 13.14 20.81 10.45
C THR A 229 13.98 19.66 11.03
N GLY A 230 14.33 19.77 12.31
CA GLY A 230 14.88 18.66 13.11
C GLY A 230 13.80 17.91 13.90
N SER A 231 12.53 17.95 13.48
CA SER A 231 11.39 17.40 14.23
C SER A 231 10.77 16.21 13.52
N THR A 232 10.31 15.25 14.31
CA THR A 232 9.46 14.13 13.88
C THR A 232 8.18 14.11 14.71
N ASN A 233 7.19 13.36 14.25
CA ASN A 233 6.06 12.89 15.06
C ASN A 233 6.12 11.37 15.08
N THR A 234 6.35 10.76 16.23
CA THR A 234 6.36 9.31 16.41
C THR A 234 4.97 8.81 16.72
N LYS A 235 4.62 7.61 16.25
CA LYS A 235 3.40 6.91 16.62
C LYS A 235 3.74 5.47 17.01
N ARG A 236 3.37 5.10 18.23
CA ARG A 236 3.60 3.79 18.82
C ARG A 236 2.26 3.20 19.22
N ASN A 237 1.91 2.04 18.64
CA ASN A 237 0.66 1.37 18.96
C ASN A 237 0.98 0.01 19.59
N ASN A 238 0.40 -0.25 20.75
CA ASN A 238 0.55 -1.48 21.48
C ASN A 238 -0.81 -2.03 21.93
N ARG A 239 -0.95 -3.35 22.01
CA ARG A 239 -2.16 -3.99 22.55
C ARG A 239 -2.45 -3.51 23.95
N SER A 240 -3.73 -3.33 24.24
CA SER A 240 -4.21 -2.80 25.53
C SER A 240 -5.27 -3.71 26.16
N ALA A 241 -5.06 -4.06 27.41
CA ALA A 241 -6.07 -4.68 28.26
C ALA A 241 -6.99 -3.66 28.96
N GLY A 242 -6.68 -2.36 28.81
CA GLY A 242 -7.45 -1.29 29.44
C GLY A 242 -8.75 -0.97 28.69
N PRO A 243 -9.59 -0.08 29.25
CA PRO A 243 -10.82 0.29 28.61
C PRO A 243 -10.57 1.11 27.33
N ARG A 244 -11.51 1.02 26.38
CA ARG A 244 -11.52 1.86 25.19
C ARG A 244 -11.65 3.34 25.61
N LYS A 245 -10.72 4.15 25.11
CA LYS A 245 -10.66 5.62 25.30
C LYS A 245 -10.40 6.27 23.94
N PRO A 246 -11.40 6.32 23.06
CA PRO A 246 -11.24 6.89 21.72
C PRO A 246 -10.96 8.38 21.80
N VAL A 247 -10.36 8.93 20.75
CA VAL A 247 -10.29 10.39 20.58
C VAL A 247 -11.70 10.96 20.62
N GLY A 248 -11.94 11.99 21.42
CA GLY A 248 -13.25 12.64 21.49
C GLY A 248 -13.70 13.15 20.12
N GLN A 249 -14.99 13.07 19.81
CA GLN A 249 -15.52 13.47 18.49
C GLN A 249 -15.11 14.89 18.08
N VAL A 250 -15.13 15.84 19.02
CA VAL A 250 -14.72 17.23 18.78
C VAL A 250 -13.22 17.34 18.58
N SER A 251 -12.42 16.64 19.39
CA SER A 251 -10.96 16.60 19.26
C SER A 251 -10.54 15.92 17.95
N SER A 252 -11.15 14.78 17.60
CA SER A 252 -10.95 14.10 16.31
C SER A 252 -11.31 15.01 15.14
N TRP A 253 -12.44 15.74 15.22
CA TRP A 253 -12.82 16.67 14.16
C TRP A 253 -11.81 17.84 14.05
N ILE A 254 -11.37 18.41 15.17
CA ILE A 254 -10.39 19.51 15.17
C ILE A 254 -9.03 19.01 14.69
N GLU A 255 -8.54 17.87 15.16
CA GLU A 255 -7.21 17.36 14.86
C GLU A 255 -7.13 16.67 13.49
N ASP A 256 -8.09 15.79 13.18
CA ASP A 256 -8.07 14.99 11.96
C ASP A 256 -8.69 15.73 10.77
N GLU A 257 -9.75 16.51 10.98
CA GLU A 257 -10.47 17.21 9.91
C GLU A 257 -9.98 18.63 9.69
N PHE A 258 -9.86 19.42 10.76
CA PHE A 258 -9.54 20.84 10.65
C PHE A 258 -8.03 21.08 10.61
N LEU A 259 -7.24 20.55 11.56
CA LEU A 259 -5.81 20.79 11.62
C LEU A 259 -5.04 19.91 10.63
N SER A 260 -5.29 18.59 10.62
CA SER A 260 -4.55 17.65 9.74
C SER A 260 -4.96 17.73 8.28
N ASN A 261 -6.22 18.04 7.96
CA ASN A 261 -6.67 18.16 6.58
C ASN A 261 -6.91 19.62 6.15
N GLY A 262 -7.59 20.42 6.95
CA GLY A 262 -7.96 21.79 6.58
C GLY A 262 -6.76 22.76 6.59
N VAL A 263 -6.09 22.89 7.73
CA VAL A 263 -4.91 23.79 7.87
C VAL A 263 -3.76 23.28 7.01
N PHE A 264 -3.54 21.94 6.99
CA PHE A 264 -2.54 21.33 6.12
C PHE A 264 -2.82 21.61 4.64
N GLN A 265 -4.10 21.52 4.20
CA GLN A 265 -4.47 21.84 2.83
C GLN A 265 -4.19 23.31 2.46
N VAL A 266 -4.50 24.24 3.37
CA VAL A 266 -4.19 25.68 3.17
C VAL A 266 -2.67 25.89 3.15
N ALA A 267 -1.92 25.28 4.07
CA ALA A 267 -0.46 25.33 4.11
C ALA A 267 0.17 24.79 2.81
N GLN A 268 -0.36 23.69 2.28
CA GLN A 268 0.05 23.13 1.00
C GLN A 268 -0.26 24.08 -0.18
N TRP A 269 -1.43 24.72 -0.16
CA TRP A 269 -1.81 25.66 -1.19
C TRP A 269 -0.90 26.90 -1.19
N VAL A 270 -0.61 27.48 0.00
CA VAL A 270 0.32 28.59 0.18
C VAL A 270 1.74 28.18 -0.25
N GLY A 271 2.23 27.04 0.20
CA GLY A 271 3.55 26.52 -0.17
C GLY A 271 3.69 26.28 -1.67
N ARG A 272 2.61 25.86 -2.34
CA ARG A 272 2.60 25.73 -3.81
C ARG A 272 2.64 27.07 -4.52
N ALA A 273 1.89 28.06 -4.01
CA ALA A 273 1.87 29.40 -4.60
C ALA A 273 3.18 30.17 -4.37
N VAL A 274 3.78 30.02 -3.18
CA VAL A 274 5.01 30.70 -2.77
C VAL A 274 5.98 29.68 -2.13
N PRO A 275 6.75 28.90 -2.91
CA PRO A 275 7.60 27.82 -2.39
C PRO A 275 8.63 28.26 -1.34
N ALA A 276 9.05 29.51 -1.34
CA ALA A 276 9.96 30.07 -0.35
C ALA A 276 9.40 30.00 1.10
N THR A 277 8.08 29.91 1.27
CA THR A 277 7.42 29.84 2.58
C THR A 277 7.44 28.44 3.20
N ILE A 278 7.73 27.40 2.41
CA ILE A 278 7.66 26.00 2.86
C ILE A 278 8.49 25.71 4.11
N PRO A 279 9.77 26.14 4.23
CA PRO A 279 10.54 25.89 5.44
C PRO A 279 9.95 26.56 6.69
N THR A 280 9.42 27.78 6.56
CA THR A 280 8.75 28.48 7.67
C THR A 280 7.46 27.78 8.07
N ILE A 281 6.64 27.35 7.11
CA ILE A 281 5.43 26.58 7.38
C ILE A 281 5.77 25.27 8.08
N ALA A 282 6.79 24.55 7.62
CA ALA A 282 7.24 23.30 8.25
C ALA A 282 7.67 23.51 9.70
N GLN A 283 8.45 24.57 9.97
CA GLN A 283 8.88 24.92 11.33
C GLN A 283 7.73 25.28 12.25
N VAL A 284 6.75 26.07 11.78
CA VAL A 284 5.57 26.44 12.57
C VAL A 284 4.71 25.19 12.82
N SER A 285 4.45 24.40 11.79
CA SER A 285 3.65 23.16 11.90
C SER A 285 4.28 22.15 12.85
N SER A 286 5.60 21.97 12.80
CA SER A 286 6.30 21.02 13.68
C SER A 286 6.27 21.44 15.15
N LYS A 287 6.25 22.75 15.45
CA LYS A 287 6.10 23.27 16.82
C LYS A 287 4.67 23.18 17.36
N ALA A 288 3.67 23.07 16.48
CA ALA A 288 2.28 22.93 16.84
C ALA A 288 1.89 21.46 17.16
N LEU A 289 2.80 20.50 16.93
CA LEU A 289 2.56 19.11 17.28
C LEU A 289 2.48 18.95 18.81
N SER A 290 1.48 18.19 19.25
CA SER A 290 1.28 17.86 20.66
C SER A 290 1.25 16.35 20.86
N ALA A 291 1.66 15.91 22.06
CA ALA A 291 1.53 14.51 22.44
C ALA A 291 0.07 14.16 22.68
N ARG A 292 -0.36 13.00 22.18
CA ARG A 292 -1.68 12.44 22.46
C ARG A 292 -1.62 10.94 22.70
N THR A 293 -2.55 10.44 23.50
CA THR A 293 -2.73 9.01 23.76
C THR A 293 -4.20 8.68 23.70
N TYR A 294 -4.54 7.64 22.94
CA TYR A 294 -5.91 7.14 22.83
C TYR A 294 -5.94 5.63 22.66
N THR A 295 -7.09 5.01 22.95
CA THR A 295 -7.27 3.56 22.84
C THR A 295 -8.54 3.27 22.06
N ASP A 296 -8.42 2.57 20.94
CA ASP A 296 -9.56 2.18 20.12
C ASP A 296 -9.33 0.80 19.46
N ILE A 297 -10.32 0.31 18.72
CA ILE A 297 -10.23 -0.92 17.93
C ILE A 297 -9.26 -0.73 16.75
N PRO A 298 -8.62 -1.82 16.25
CA PRO A 298 -7.44 -1.74 15.38
C PRO A 298 -7.61 -0.86 14.16
N TYR A 299 -8.66 -1.07 13.34
CA TYR A 299 -8.80 -0.30 12.10
C TYR A 299 -9.00 1.21 12.33
N LYS A 300 -9.43 1.64 13.52
CA LYS A 300 -9.53 3.06 13.87
C LYS A 300 -8.22 3.67 14.33
N VAL A 301 -7.32 2.83 14.83
CA VAL A 301 -5.98 3.25 15.24
C VAL A 301 -5.04 3.30 14.04
N PHE A 302 -5.13 2.31 13.15
CA PHE A 302 -4.26 2.22 11.98
C PHE A 302 -4.58 3.25 10.90
N THR A 303 -5.86 3.58 10.70
CA THR A 303 -6.26 4.34 9.51
C THR A 303 -6.61 5.79 9.83
N SER A 304 -6.29 6.66 8.88
CA SER A 304 -6.67 8.08 8.92
C SER A 304 -7.25 8.54 7.58
N PRO A 305 -8.24 9.46 7.58
CA PRO A 305 -8.79 10.00 6.34
C PRO A 305 -7.74 10.81 5.57
N ARG A 306 -7.50 10.49 4.28
CA ARG A 306 -6.60 11.25 3.39
C ARG A 306 -7.43 12.12 2.44
N ARG A 307 -7.37 13.44 2.57
CA ARG A 307 -8.10 14.38 1.70
C ARG A 307 -7.22 15.11 0.71
N VAL A 308 -5.96 15.38 1.08
CA VAL A 308 -5.00 16.02 0.20
C VAL A 308 -4.48 15.01 -0.82
N ARG A 309 -4.55 15.34 -2.11
CA ARG A 309 -3.98 14.50 -3.17
C ARG A 309 -2.50 14.81 -3.35
N PHE A 310 -1.72 13.75 -3.48
CA PHE A 310 -0.26 13.82 -3.62
C PHE A 310 0.24 12.82 -4.65
N MET A 311 1.51 12.91 -4.96
CA MET A 311 2.33 11.87 -5.61
C MET A 311 3.24 11.28 -4.55
N GLU A 312 3.47 9.97 -4.63
CA GLU A 312 4.21 9.23 -3.62
C GLU A 312 5.19 8.24 -4.25
N MET A 313 6.38 8.21 -3.70
CA MET A 313 7.41 7.19 -3.91
C MET A 313 7.72 6.56 -2.56
N GLU A 314 7.85 5.26 -2.51
CA GLU A 314 8.16 4.51 -1.30
C GLU A 314 9.11 3.37 -1.62
N TYR A 315 10.11 3.19 -0.77
CA TYR A 315 11.11 2.14 -0.88
C TYR A 315 11.30 1.43 0.46
N ALA A 316 11.40 0.11 0.42
CA ALA A 316 11.81 -0.72 1.53
C ALA A 316 13.32 -0.93 1.47
N VAL A 317 14.06 -0.34 2.39
CA VAL A 317 15.50 -0.61 2.58
C VAL A 317 15.69 -1.67 3.67
N PRO A 318 16.84 -2.37 3.75
CA PRO A 318 17.18 -3.19 4.92
C PRO A 318 16.99 -2.36 6.20
N ARG A 319 16.38 -2.95 7.24
CA ARG A 319 16.06 -2.21 8.48
C ARG A 319 17.29 -1.56 9.11
N GLU A 320 18.43 -2.25 9.09
CA GLU A 320 19.71 -1.75 9.58
C GLU A 320 20.26 -0.54 8.81
N ALA A 321 19.87 -0.37 7.54
CA ALA A 321 20.31 0.76 6.71
C ALA A 321 19.42 2.02 6.88
N VAL A 322 18.30 1.96 7.60
CA VAL A 322 17.30 3.04 7.63
C VAL A 322 17.84 4.36 8.14
N THR A 323 18.64 4.31 9.22
CA THR A 323 19.15 5.54 9.88
C THR A 323 20.17 6.25 8.98
N GLU A 324 21.03 5.51 8.27
CA GLU A 324 21.96 6.08 7.31
C GLU A 324 21.23 6.64 6.09
N THR A 325 20.30 5.87 5.51
CA THR A 325 19.46 6.30 4.39
C THR A 325 18.74 7.62 4.70
N LEU A 326 18.19 7.77 5.91
CA LEU A 326 17.50 8.99 6.33
C LEU A 326 18.44 10.18 6.54
N ARG A 327 19.66 9.94 7.06
CA ARG A 327 20.69 10.99 7.17
C ARG A 327 21.12 11.48 5.79
N GLU A 328 21.32 10.56 4.82
CA GLU A 328 21.64 10.93 3.44
C GLU A 328 20.49 11.68 2.77
N LEU A 329 19.24 11.23 2.96
CA LEU A 329 18.06 11.91 2.43
C LEU A 329 17.94 13.33 2.99
N LYS A 330 18.17 13.50 4.31
CA LYS A 330 18.18 14.81 4.96
C LYS A 330 19.29 15.70 4.39
N ALA A 331 20.51 15.18 4.30
CA ALA A 331 21.66 15.91 3.78
C ALA A 331 21.46 16.30 2.30
N MET A 332 20.82 15.46 1.50
CA MET A 332 20.44 15.76 0.11
C MET A 332 19.45 16.94 0.08
N LEU A 333 18.39 16.91 0.90
CA LEU A 333 17.40 17.99 0.96
C LEU A 333 18.00 19.30 1.43
N ASP A 334 18.86 19.28 2.44
CA ASP A 334 19.52 20.47 3.01
C ASP A 334 20.41 21.15 1.95
N ARG A 335 21.06 20.38 1.05
CA ARG A 335 21.95 20.91 0.00
C ARG A 335 21.26 21.25 -1.32
N SER A 336 20.12 20.60 -1.64
CA SER A 336 19.52 20.71 -2.98
C SER A 336 18.69 21.95 -3.22
N GLY A 337 18.32 22.68 -2.18
CA GLY A 337 17.36 23.79 -2.29
C GLY A 337 15.92 23.36 -2.63
N LEU A 338 15.64 22.06 -2.71
CA LEU A 338 14.30 21.53 -2.92
C LEU A 338 13.36 21.97 -1.78
N ARG A 339 12.11 22.28 -2.15
CA ARG A 339 11.07 22.73 -1.21
C ARG A 339 10.03 21.63 -1.05
N VAL A 340 10.24 20.76 -0.06
CA VAL A 340 9.38 19.62 0.25
C VAL A 340 8.44 19.99 1.37
N SER A 341 7.14 19.98 1.10
CA SER A 341 6.10 20.40 2.04
C SER A 341 5.39 19.25 2.74
N PHE A 342 5.61 18.01 2.28
CA PHE A 342 5.08 16.81 2.91
C PHE A 342 6.09 16.17 3.86
N PRO A 343 5.63 15.56 4.96
CA PRO A 343 6.51 14.75 5.78
C PRO A 343 6.99 13.51 5.03
N VAL A 344 8.18 13.04 5.41
CA VAL A 344 8.69 11.72 5.06
C VAL A 344 8.14 10.74 6.08
N GLU A 345 7.47 9.70 5.62
CA GLU A 345 6.90 8.66 6.47
C GLU A 345 7.87 7.48 6.55
N VAL A 346 8.07 6.96 7.77
CA VAL A 346 8.94 5.80 8.02
C VAL A 346 8.17 4.74 8.79
N ARG A 347 8.17 3.51 8.24
CA ARG A 347 7.53 2.33 8.80
C ARG A 347 8.49 1.16 8.85
N THR A 348 8.11 0.08 9.51
CA THR A 348 8.92 -1.15 9.61
C THR A 348 8.08 -2.38 9.34
N ALA A 349 8.72 -3.42 8.79
CA ALA A 349 8.14 -4.74 8.60
C ALA A 349 9.17 -5.82 8.90
N PRO A 350 8.75 -6.94 9.52
CA PRO A 350 9.58 -8.13 9.60
C PRO A 350 9.71 -8.78 8.23
N ALA A 351 10.70 -9.66 8.09
CA ALA A 351 10.84 -10.52 6.94
C ALA A 351 9.58 -11.37 6.72
N ASP A 352 9.21 -11.58 5.46
CA ASP A 352 8.14 -12.51 5.06
C ASP A 352 8.61 -13.48 3.96
N ASP A 353 7.75 -14.45 3.62
CA ASP A 353 8.00 -15.53 2.65
C ASP A 353 7.30 -15.28 1.29
N ILE A 354 6.83 -14.07 1.03
CA ILE A 354 6.09 -13.74 -0.19
C ILE A 354 7.08 -13.38 -1.30
N THR A 355 6.99 -14.05 -2.42
CA THR A 355 7.98 -14.00 -3.52
C THR A 355 8.36 -12.59 -3.94
N LEU A 356 7.38 -11.70 -4.16
CA LEU A 356 7.59 -10.31 -4.56
C LEU A 356 7.24 -9.28 -3.47
N SER A 357 7.23 -9.70 -2.20
CA SER A 357 7.12 -8.75 -1.10
C SER A 357 8.36 -7.87 -1.00
N THR A 358 8.17 -6.61 -0.72
CA THR A 358 9.28 -5.69 -0.44
C THR A 358 10.07 -6.09 0.82
N ALA A 359 9.48 -6.88 1.72
CA ALA A 359 10.10 -7.48 2.90
C ALA A 359 10.46 -8.97 2.71
N SER A 360 10.42 -9.51 1.46
CA SER A 360 10.77 -10.90 1.19
C SER A 360 12.18 -11.23 1.70
N GLY A 361 12.26 -12.14 2.69
CA GLY A 361 13.50 -12.68 3.23
C GLY A 361 14.36 -11.70 4.06
N ARG A 362 13.88 -10.48 4.38
CA ARG A 362 14.63 -9.53 5.21
C ARG A 362 13.72 -8.57 5.98
N ASP A 363 14.12 -8.23 7.19
CA ASP A 363 13.51 -7.11 7.91
C ASP A 363 13.73 -5.82 7.14
N SER A 364 12.68 -5.04 7.00
CA SER A 364 12.70 -3.87 6.14
C SER A 364 12.18 -2.62 6.85
N ALA A 365 12.73 -1.47 6.48
CA ALA A 365 12.17 -0.17 6.82
C ALA A 365 11.71 0.53 5.54
N TYR A 366 10.48 0.99 5.55
CA TYR A 366 9.86 1.72 4.44
C TYR A 366 10.06 3.21 4.63
N ILE A 367 10.51 3.87 3.58
CA ILE A 367 10.68 5.32 3.55
C ILE A 367 9.82 5.85 2.40
N ALA A 368 8.73 6.54 2.76
CA ALA A 368 7.81 7.12 1.80
C ALA A 368 8.01 8.65 1.70
N VAL A 369 8.19 9.12 0.48
CA VAL A 369 8.38 10.54 0.15
C VAL A 369 7.22 11.04 -0.72
N HIS A 370 6.73 12.23 -0.41
CA HIS A 370 5.49 12.75 -0.98
C HIS A 370 5.67 14.14 -1.56
N MET A 371 4.87 14.45 -2.60
CA MET A 371 4.72 15.81 -3.13
C MET A 371 3.25 16.09 -3.45
N VAL A 372 2.79 17.29 -3.13
CA VAL A 372 1.41 17.72 -3.45
C VAL A 372 1.12 17.58 -4.94
N LYS A 373 -0.05 17.08 -5.28
CA LYS A 373 -0.50 17.00 -6.66
C LYS A 373 -0.42 18.35 -7.36
N GLY A 374 0.21 18.35 -8.54
CA GLY A 374 0.41 19.54 -9.35
C GLY A 374 1.67 20.35 -9.00
N THR A 375 2.52 19.81 -8.10
CA THR A 375 3.89 20.33 -7.88
C THR A 375 4.88 19.41 -8.63
N PRO A 376 5.94 19.96 -9.24
CA PRO A 376 7.00 19.15 -9.84
C PRO A 376 7.66 18.25 -8.79
N TYR A 377 7.59 16.92 -8.98
CA TYR A 377 8.11 15.94 -8.03
C TYR A 377 9.34 15.18 -8.56
N GLN A 378 9.55 15.20 -9.87
CA GLN A 378 10.54 14.35 -10.54
C GLN A 378 11.96 14.55 -10.00
N GLY A 379 12.39 15.80 -9.81
CA GLY A 379 13.72 16.10 -9.29
C GLY A 379 13.96 15.55 -7.88
N TYR A 380 12.96 15.69 -7.00
CA TYR A 380 13.01 15.14 -5.64
C TYR A 380 13.01 13.62 -5.67
N PHE A 381 12.08 13.00 -6.39
CA PHE A 381 11.95 11.56 -6.44
C PHE A 381 13.17 10.89 -7.08
N THR A 382 13.72 11.47 -8.15
CA THR A 382 14.97 10.95 -8.75
C THR A 382 16.14 11.01 -7.77
N ALA A 383 16.28 12.09 -6.99
CA ALA A 383 17.34 12.20 -5.99
C ALA A 383 17.14 11.21 -4.84
N ALA A 384 15.90 11.07 -4.34
CA ALA A 384 15.56 10.10 -3.30
C ALA A 384 15.75 8.64 -3.78
N GLU A 385 15.30 8.32 -5.00
CA GLU A 385 15.45 6.98 -5.58
C GLU A 385 16.92 6.55 -5.69
N ARG A 386 17.84 7.46 -6.03
CA ARG A 386 19.29 7.17 -6.05
C ARG A 386 19.81 6.78 -4.68
N ILE A 387 19.37 7.45 -3.63
CA ILE A 387 19.75 7.12 -2.25
C ILE A 387 19.17 5.74 -1.90
N PHE A 388 17.87 5.53 -2.10
CA PHE A 388 17.22 4.28 -1.75
C PHE A 388 17.83 3.07 -2.47
N THR A 389 18.14 3.21 -3.76
CA THR A 389 18.77 2.13 -4.53
C THR A 389 20.21 1.85 -4.15
N ALA A 390 20.97 2.85 -3.65
CA ALA A 390 22.30 2.64 -3.09
C ALA A 390 22.28 1.81 -1.79
N HIS A 391 21.13 1.80 -1.10
CA HIS A 391 20.87 0.99 0.10
C HIS A 391 19.96 -0.21 -0.21
N GLU A 392 20.10 -0.84 -1.35
CA GLU A 392 19.35 -2.06 -1.77
C GLU A 392 17.83 -1.92 -1.66
N GLY A 393 17.31 -0.70 -1.87
CA GLY A 393 15.91 -0.38 -1.71
C GLY A 393 15.01 -1.09 -2.71
N ARG A 394 13.96 -1.74 -2.24
CA ARG A 394 12.90 -2.35 -3.06
C ARG A 394 11.72 -1.38 -3.16
N PRO A 395 11.38 -0.88 -4.37
CA PRO A 395 10.24 0.04 -4.51
C PRO A 395 8.92 -0.68 -4.24
N HIS A 396 7.99 0.00 -3.59
CA HIS A 396 6.62 -0.47 -3.46
C HIS A 396 5.93 -0.48 -4.83
N TRP A 397 5.32 -1.60 -5.23
CA TRP A 397 4.76 -1.84 -6.56
C TRP A 397 3.68 -0.83 -7.00
N GLY A 398 2.94 -0.29 -6.07
CA GLY A 398 1.90 0.72 -6.32
C GLY A 398 2.38 2.18 -6.29
N LYS A 399 3.65 2.45 -6.00
CA LYS A 399 4.21 3.79 -5.83
C LYS A 399 5.10 4.18 -7.01
N VAL A 400 5.41 5.46 -7.18
CA VAL A 400 6.24 5.93 -8.28
C VAL A 400 7.66 5.39 -8.15
N HIS A 401 8.18 4.77 -9.20
CA HIS A 401 9.57 4.34 -9.33
C HIS A 401 9.97 4.23 -10.80
N THR A 402 11.28 4.19 -11.07
CA THR A 402 11.79 4.06 -12.43
C THR A 402 12.43 2.69 -12.72
N ARG A 403 12.46 1.80 -11.72
CA ARG A 403 13.15 0.49 -11.81
C ARG A 403 12.48 -0.45 -12.80
N ASP A 404 13.27 -1.35 -13.38
CA ASP A 404 12.93 -2.31 -14.42
C ASP A 404 13.21 -3.75 -14.00
N ALA A 405 12.99 -4.71 -14.91
CA ALA A 405 13.14 -6.12 -14.64
C ALA A 405 14.59 -6.52 -14.28
N GLU A 406 15.60 -5.86 -14.84
CA GLU A 406 16.99 -6.12 -14.52
C GLU A 406 17.29 -5.79 -13.06
N TYR A 407 16.84 -4.61 -12.62
CA TYR A 407 16.94 -4.22 -11.21
C TYR A 407 16.24 -5.22 -10.29
N PHE A 408 14.99 -5.59 -10.61
CA PHE A 408 14.21 -6.50 -9.77
C PHE A 408 14.80 -7.91 -9.71
N ALA A 409 15.35 -8.43 -10.83
CA ALA A 409 16.06 -9.71 -10.85
C ALA A 409 17.29 -9.72 -9.93
N GLY A 410 17.94 -8.56 -9.75
CA GLY A 410 19.10 -8.43 -8.86
C GLY A 410 18.76 -8.36 -7.38
N ILE A 411 17.52 -7.95 -7.00
CA ILE A 411 17.17 -7.67 -5.60
C ILE A 411 16.10 -8.60 -5.00
N TYR A 412 15.37 -9.37 -5.82
CA TYR A 412 14.38 -10.35 -5.37
C TYR A 412 14.86 -11.77 -5.63
N PRO A 413 15.17 -12.57 -4.59
CA PRO A 413 15.63 -13.95 -4.77
C PRO A 413 14.67 -14.82 -5.59
N GLY A 414 13.35 -14.65 -5.38
CA GLY A 414 12.30 -15.41 -6.08
C GLY A 414 11.84 -14.83 -7.43
N PHE A 415 12.53 -13.82 -7.99
CA PHE A 415 12.07 -13.16 -9.23
C PHE A 415 12.00 -14.11 -10.41
N GLY A 416 13.02 -14.96 -10.60
CA GLY A 416 13.05 -15.96 -11.67
C GLY A 416 11.92 -16.99 -11.56
N GLU A 417 11.62 -17.45 -10.34
CA GLU A 417 10.51 -18.37 -10.07
C GLU A 417 9.16 -17.72 -10.38
N PHE A 418 8.99 -16.47 -9.99
CA PHE A 418 7.77 -15.71 -10.28
C PHE A 418 7.56 -15.55 -11.78
N THR A 419 8.58 -15.15 -12.52
CA THR A 419 8.47 -14.96 -13.99
C THR A 419 8.24 -16.26 -14.71
N ALA A 420 8.88 -17.36 -14.32
CA ALA A 420 8.62 -18.69 -14.87
C ALA A 420 7.17 -19.16 -14.61
N LEU A 421 6.64 -18.89 -13.41
CA LEU A 421 5.24 -19.18 -13.08
C LEU A 421 4.28 -18.34 -13.94
N ARG A 422 4.54 -17.04 -14.09
CA ARG A 422 3.80 -16.16 -15.00
C ARG A 422 3.77 -16.72 -16.42
N ASP A 423 4.93 -17.11 -16.93
CA ASP A 423 5.09 -17.61 -18.30
C ASP A 423 4.26 -18.89 -18.56
N ARG A 424 4.11 -19.72 -17.53
CA ARG A 424 3.27 -20.92 -17.55
C ARG A 424 1.77 -20.59 -17.49
N LEU A 425 1.36 -19.64 -16.65
CA LEU A 425 -0.06 -19.30 -16.43
C LEU A 425 -0.62 -18.32 -17.45
N ASP A 426 0.23 -17.52 -18.08
CA ASP A 426 -0.11 -16.51 -19.08
C ASP A 426 0.92 -16.49 -20.22
N PRO A 427 1.02 -17.58 -21.03
CA PRO A 427 2.01 -17.70 -22.09
C PRO A 427 1.86 -16.60 -23.17
N ASP A 428 0.62 -16.17 -23.43
CA ASP A 428 0.30 -15.14 -24.43
C ASP A 428 0.34 -13.72 -23.85
N ARG A 429 0.74 -13.56 -22.57
CA ARG A 429 0.84 -12.26 -21.90
C ARG A 429 -0.50 -11.49 -21.90
N LEU A 430 -1.63 -12.19 -21.74
CA LEU A 430 -2.97 -11.61 -21.70
C LEU A 430 -3.08 -10.50 -20.63
N PHE A 431 -2.49 -10.73 -19.46
CA PHE A 431 -2.50 -9.78 -18.33
C PHE A 431 -1.38 -8.74 -18.36
N GLN A 432 -0.52 -8.75 -19.38
CA GLN A 432 0.60 -7.81 -19.48
C GLN A 432 0.13 -6.43 -19.94
N ASN A 433 0.78 -5.40 -19.42
CA ASN A 433 0.74 -4.02 -19.92
C ASN A 433 2.17 -3.44 -19.92
N ASP A 434 2.34 -2.17 -20.32
CA ASP A 434 3.67 -1.56 -20.39
C ASP A 434 4.39 -1.51 -19.04
N TYR A 435 3.64 -1.34 -17.93
CA TYR A 435 4.24 -1.38 -16.59
C TYR A 435 4.77 -2.77 -16.27
N LEU A 436 3.96 -3.81 -16.43
CA LEU A 436 4.39 -5.19 -16.16
C LEU A 436 5.52 -5.63 -17.09
N ARG A 437 5.50 -5.20 -18.36
CA ARG A 437 6.62 -5.44 -19.30
C ARG A 437 7.92 -4.81 -18.79
N ARG A 438 7.85 -3.59 -18.28
CA ARG A 438 9.04 -2.92 -17.72
C ARG A 438 9.57 -3.62 -16.47
N VAL A 439 8.70 -4.05 -15.56
CA VAL A 439 9.11 -4.54 -14.24
C VAL A 439 9.31 -6.07 -14.17
N LEU A 440 8.71 -6.84 -15.06
CA LEU A 440 8.79 -8.30 -15.09
C LEU A 440 9.47 -8.86 -16.36
N GLY A 441 9.82 -7.99 -17.31
CA GLY A 441 10.33 -8.39 -18.61
C GLY A 441 9.21 -8.76 -19.61
N ALA A 442 9.64 -9.06 -20.85
CA ALA A 442 8.76 -9.42 -21.95
C ALA A 442 8.07 -10.76 -21.74
#